data_9e1d58d1137edfbc97257f0ae19894e9
#
_entry.id   9e1d58d1137edfbc97257f0ae19894e9
#
_cell.length_a   1.000
_cell.length_b   1.000
_cell.length_c   1.000
_cell.angle_alpha   90.00
_cell.angle_beta   90.00
_cell.angle_gamma   90.00
#
_symmetry.space_group_name_H-M   'P 1'
#
loop_
_entity.id
_entity.type
_entity.pdbx_description
1 polymer ?
#
loop_
_entity_poly.entity_id
_entity_poly.type
_entity_poly.pdbx_seq_one_letter_code
_entity_poly.pdbx_strand_id
1 'polypeptide(L)'
;MVFSGQKFESKLGMKKKRLLITGGSGLLALNWACALRNTWDVTLGTHRHSVDLADVSVTPMTLDDPALLRAQFEKISPDLVVHTAGLTSVDRCELFPALAHQANIEIAENVAMAAAMHDAALVHVSTDHLFSGRQSFCNEAALPEPVNYYARTKALAEKIVMQVNPAALIVRTNFFGWGHASRQSFTDWLIYNLRAGKKLILFENIYFTPILADTLALAAHELVEKGVSGVFNLVGDQRLSKYEFALLLADHFFISESLLLPHSFDGSELAAARPHDMSLDNSKARQVLGRDLGSVPQFLAALSEQESSGRSAELLKSVKPK
;
A
#
# COMPACT_ATOMS: atom_id res chain seq x y z
N MET A 1 20.51 38.59 28.12
CA MET A 1 21.19 37.61 27.27
C MET A 1 20.29 37.36 26.05
N VAL A 2 20.74 37.83 24.90
CA VAL A 2 19.99 37.83 23.65
C VAL A 2 20.24 36.46 22.99
N PHE A 3 19.22 35.62 22.83
CA PHE A 3 19.33 34.41 22.04
C PHE A 3 19.25 34.77 20.56
N SER A 4 20.37 34.61 19.87
CA SER A 4 20.52 34.80 18.43
C SER A 4 19.70 33.72 17.68
N GLY A 5 18.77 34.21 16.86
CA GLY A 5 18.06 33.36 15.91
C GLY A 5 19.02 32.80 14.85
N GLN A 6 19.28 31.49 14.87
CA GLN A 6 19.83 30.80 13.72
C GLN A 6 18.74 30.69 12.64
N LYS A 7 18.91 31.50 11.60
CA LYS A 7 18.19 31.32 10.34
C LYS A 7 18.55 29.93 9.78
N PHE A 8 17.56 29.07 9.62
CA PHE A 8 17.65 27.89 8.77
C PHE A 8 17.87 28.40 7.34
N GLU A 9 19.12 28.42 6.89
CA GLU A 9 19.44 28.61 5.49
C GLU A 9 18.85 27.41 4.74
N SER A 10 17.88 27.68 3.86
CA SER A 10 17.37 26.74 2.89
C SER A 10 18.55 26.19 2.08
N LYS A 11 18.74 24.86 2.07
CA LYS A 11 19.66 24.17 1.15
C LYS A 11 19.15 24.41 -0.28
N LEU A 12 19.57 25.52 -0.89
CA LEU A 12 19.38 25.78 -2.32
C LEU A 12 20.16 24.73 -3.11
N GLY A 13 19.48 23.97 -3.95
CA GLY A 13 20.06 23.42 -5.16
C GLY A 13 20.27 21.91 -5.29
N MET A 14 19.84 21.06 -4.36
CA MET A 14 19.86 19.62 -4.65
C MET A 14 18.61 19.24 -5.47
N LYS A 15 18.82 18.74 -6.69
CA LYS A 15 17.74 18.19 -7.51
C LYS A 15 17.06 17.05 -6.76
N LYS A 16 15.72 17.10 -6.62
CA LYS A 16 14.96 16.00 -6.00
C LYS A 16 15.20 14.69 -6.78
N LYS A 17 15.32 13.59 -6.07
CA LYS A 17 15.31 12.26 -6.68
C LYS A 17 13.96 11.97 -7.32
N ARG A 18 13.94 11.22 -8.42
CA ARG A 18 12.75 10.90 -9.20
C ARG A 18 12.14 9.60 -8.73
N LEU A 19 10.88 9.67 -8.34
CA LEU A 19 10.07 8.54 -7.89
C LEU A 19 9.02 8.22 -8.96
N LEU A 20 9.06 7.01 -9.50
CA LEU A 20 8.00 6.47 -10.35
C LEU A 20 7.11 5.53 -9.53
N ILE A 21 5.80 5.80 -9.49
CA ILE A 21 4.81 4.90 -8.88
C ILE A 21 3.91 4.33 -9.97
N THR A 22 4.02 3.03 -10.24
CA THR A 22 3.13 2.34 -11.19
C THR A 22 1.79 2.02 -10.53
N GLY A 23 0.73 1.93 -11.33
CA GLY A 23 -0.63 1.81 -10.75
C GLY A 23 -1.13 3.12 -10.14
N GLY A 24 -0.71 4.25 -10.71
CA GLY A 24 -0.83 5.61 -10.19
C GLY A 24 -2.25 6.10 -9.87
N SER A 25 -3.28 5.46 -10.37
CA SER A 25 -4.68 5.73 -9.98
C SER A 25 -5.16 4.88 -8.80
N GLY A 26 -4.30 4.02 -8.25
CA GLY A 26 -4.64 3.18 -7.10
C GLY A 26 -4.57 3.93 -5.78
N LEU A 27 -5.34 3.47 -4.80
CA LEU A 27 -5.40 4.06 -3.46
C LEU A 27 -4.01 4.21 -2.83
N LEU A 28 -3.19 3.16 -2.85
CA LEU A 28 -1.86 3.20 -2.27
C LEU A 28 -0.95 4.18 -3.00
N ALA A 29 -0.97 4.17 -4.34
CA ALA A 29 -0.15 5.07 -5.15
C ALA A 29 -0.43 6.54 -4.87
N LEU A 30 -1.71 6.91 -4.72
CA LEU A 30 -2.13 8.28 -4.43
C LEU A 30 -1.70 8.73 -3.02
N ASN A 31 -1.91 7.89 -1.99
CA ASN A 31 -1.45 8.20 -0.64
C ASN A 31 0.09 8.26 -0.55
N TRP A 32 0.79 7.34 -1.24
CA TRP A 32 2.25 7.35 -1.34
C TRP A 32 2.77 8.64 -1.98
N ALA A 33 2.17 9.05 -3.09
CA ALA A 33 2.50 10.30 -3.76
C ALA A 33 2.29 11.51 -2.83
N CYS A 34 1.17 11.58 -2.13
CA CYS A 34 0.90 12.64 -1.15
C CYS A 34 1.95 12.69 -0.03
N ALA A 35 2.41 11.54 0.45
CA ALA A 35 3.41 11.46 1.51
C ALA A 35 4.80 11.97 1.04
N LEU A 36 5.13 11.78 -0.25
CA LEU A 36 6.49 12.00 -0.77
C LEU A 36 6.66 13.21 -1.71
N ARG A 37 5.58 13.80 -2.25
CA ARG A 37 5.64 14.88 -3.25
C ARG A 37 6.44 16.12 -2.82
N ASN A 38 6.58 16.36 -1.53
CA ASN A 38 7.37 17.47 -1.01
C ASN A 38 8.89 17.22 -1.06
N THR A 39 9.31 15.95 -1.02
CA THR A 39 10.73 15.54 -0.93
C THR A 39 11.25 14.87 -2.19
N TRP A 40 10.35 14.30 -3.00
CA TRP A 40 10.66 13.62 -4.27
C TRP A 40 9.98 14.31 -5.44
N ASP A 41 10.57 14.15 -6.65
CA ASP A 41 9.91 14.45 -7.92
C ASP A 41 9.09 13.22 -8.32
N VAL A 42 7.79 13.27 -8.03
CA VAL A 42 6.90 12.11 -8.14
C VAL A 42 6.22 12.06 -9.49
N THR A 43 6.33 10.92 -10.16
CA THR A 43 5.58 10.58 -11.39
C THR A 43 4.64 9.40 -11.11
N LEU A 44 3.34 9.59 -11.33
CA LEU A 44 2.33 8.53 -11.31
C LEU A 44 2.17 7.92 -12.70
N GLY A 45 2.53 6.65 -12.85
CA GLY A 45 2.27 5.86 -14.06
C GLY A 45 0.84 5.34 -14.07
N THR A 46 0.00 5.85 -14.97
CA THR A 46 -1.43 5.50 -15.05
C THR A 46 -1.74 4.69 -16.32
N HIS A 47 -2.83 3.91 -16.31
CA HIS A 47 -3.27 3.12 -17.46
C HIS A 47 -4.62 3.65 -18.01
N ARG A 48 -5.71 3.43 -17.27
CA ARG A 48 -7.08 3.71 -17.76
C ARG A 48 -7.69 4.98 -17.21
N HIS A 49 -7.27 5.42 -16.03
CA HIS A 49 -7.86 6.56 -15.36
C HIS A 49 -6.93 7.76 -15.44
N SER A 50 -7.50 8.95 -15.64
CA SER A 50 -6.77 10.19 -15.46
C SER A 50 -6.69 10.54 -13.98
N VAL A 51 -5.53 11.04 -13.57
CA VAL A 51 -5.27 11.50 -12.20
C VAL A 51 -4.97 13.00 -12.26
N ASP A 52 -5.52 13.74 -11.31
CA ASP A 52 -5.27 15.15 -11.08
C ASP A 52 -4.90 15.31 -9.60
N LEU A 53 -3.62 15.38 -9.30
CA LEU A 53 -3.08 15.48 -7.94
C LEU A 53 -2.00 16.56 -7.92
N ALA A 54 -2.09 17.48 -6.98
CA ALA A 54 -1.17 18.61 -6.87
C ALA A 54 0.28 18.16 -6.66
N ASP A 55 1.22 18.88 -7.28
CA ASP A 55 2.67 18.67 -7.16
C ASP A 55 3.16 17.26 -7.56
N VAL A 56 2.44 16.60 -8.48
CA VAL A 56 2.75 15.28 -8.99
C VAL A 56 2.62 15.26 -10.50
N SER A 57 3.61 14.71 -11.19
CA SER A 57 3.53 14.43 -12.62
C SER A 57 2.70 13.16 -12.88
N VAL A 58 1.93 13.15 -13.97
CA VAL A 58 1.13 11.99 -14.36
C VAL A 58 1.48 11.60 -15.79
N THR A 59 1.77 10.32 -16.01
CA THR A 59 2.15 9.80 -17.33
C THR A 59 1.37 8.51 -17.63
N PRO A 60 0.72 8.40 -18.79
CA PRO A 60 0.18 7.13 -19.26
C PRO A 60 1.30 6.10 -19.43
N MET A 61 1.12 4.89 -18.88
CA MET A 61 2.11 3.83 -18.96
C MET A 61 1.49 2.52 -19.45
N THR A 62 2.24 1.82 -20.30
CA THR A 62 1.96 0.48 -20.80
C THR A 62 2.93 -0.49 -20.12
N LEU A 63 2.43 -1.26 -19.13
CA LEU A 63 3.27 -2.13 -18.31
C LEU A 63 3.37 -3.57 -18.86
N ASP A 64 2.49 -3.93 -19.79
CA ASP A 64 2.40 -5.24 -20.45
C ASP A 64 3.17 -5.32 -21.79
N ASP A 65 3.79 -4.22 -22.22
CA ASP A 65 4.71 -4.19 -23.35
C ASP A 65 6.12 -3.82 -22.86
N PRO A 66 7.07 -4.78 -22.81
CA PRO A 66 8.42 -4.53 -22.31
C PRO A 66 9.20 -3.46 -23.09
N ALA A 67 8.97 -3.35 -24.42
CA ALA A 67 9.70 -2.38 -25.25
C ALA A 67 9.22 -0.95 -24.98
N LEU A 68 7.90 -0.74 -24.92
CA LEU A 68 7.31 0.54 -24.56
C LEU A 68 7.67 0.93 -23.13
N LEU A 69 7.63 -0.03 -22.20
CA LEU A 69 7.99 0.21 -20.81
C LEU A 69 9.43 0.68 -20.66
N ARG A 70 10.37 0.05 -21.38
CA ARG A 70 11.78 0.48 -21.40
C ARG A 70 11.93 1.91 -21.90
N ALA A 71 11.32 2.27 -23.03
CA ALA A 71 11.36 3.62 -23.55
C ALA A 71 10.77 4.66 -22.57
N GLN A 72 9.74 4.29 -21.84
CA GLN A 72 9.17 5.14 -20.78
C GLN A 72 10.13 5.30 -19.59
N PHE A 73 10.83 4.23 -19.18
CA PHE A 73 11.85 4.30 -18.13
C PHE A 73 13.03 5.18 -18.56
N GLU A 74 13.52 5.07 -19.80
CA GLU A 74 14.56 5.96 -20.34
C GLU A 74 14.16 7.43 -20.24
N LYS A 75 12.93 7.76 -20.60
CA LYS A 75 12.40 9.13 -20.56
C LYS A 75 12.25 9.66 -19.14
N ILE A 76 11.70 8.86 -18.21
CA ILE A 76 11.46 9.24 -16.82
C ILE A 76 12.77 9.19 -16.03
N SER A 77 13.63 8.22 -16.33
CA SER A 77 14.88 7.92 -15.62
C SER A 77 14.71 7.92 -14.10
N PRO A 78 13.85 7.04 -13.53
CA PRO A 78 13.55 7.05 -12.11
C PRO A 78 14.76 6.61 -11.28
N ASP A 79 14.95 7.23 -10.10
CA ASP A 79 15.92 6.77 -9.11
C ASP A 79 15.31 5.67 -8.22
N LEU A 80 13.98 5.69 -8.06
CA LEU A 80 13.20 4.69 -7.33
C LEU A 80 11.89 4.40 -8.05
N VAL A 81 11.54 3.13 -8.12
CA VAL A 81 10.24 2.64 -8.61
C VAL A 81 9.47 2.01 -7.47
N VAL A 82 8.22 2.41 -7.26
CA VAL A 82 7.26 1.75 -6.37
C VAL A 82 6.21 1.07 -7.23
N HIS A 83 6.22 -0.26 -7.24
CA HIS A 83 5.27 -1.04 -8.03
C HIS A 83 4.04 -1.39 -7.21
N THR A 84 2.93 -0.67 -7.46
CA THR A 84 1.63 -0.91 -6.83
C THR A 84 0.56 -1.43 -7.79
N ALA A 85 0.86 -1.51 -9.09
CA ALA A 85 -0.07 -2.02 -10.08
C ALA A 85 -0.39 -3.50 -9.84
N GLY A 86 -1.66 -3.87 -10.01
CA GLY A 86 -2.10 -5.26 -9.90
C GLY A 86 -3.62 -5.37 -9.76
N LEU A 87 -4.13 -6.59 -9.96
CA LEU A 87 -5.51 -6.96 -9.70
C LEU A 87 -5.65 -7.41 -8.24
N THR A 88 -6.22 -6.56 -7.39
CA THR A 88 -6.27 -6.77 -5.93
C THR A 88 -7.63 -7.29 -5.42
N SER A 89 -8.65 -7.38 -6.29
CA SER A 89 -9.92 -8.00 -5.94
C SER A 89 -9.76 -9.52 -5.91
N VAL A 90 -9.77 -10.09 -4.71
CA VAL A 90 -9.54 -11.53 -4.50
C VAL A 90 -10.57 -12.36 -5.27
N ASP A 91 -11.86 -11.98 -5.22
CA ASP A 91 -12.93 -12.69 -5.95
C ASP A 91 -12.78 -12.56 -7.47
N ARG A 92 -12.35 -11.39 -7.98
CA ARG A 92 -12.05 -11.25 -9.42
C ARG A 92 -10.85 -12.08 -9.86
N CYS A 93 -9.84 -12.24 -9.01
CA CYS A 93 -8.71 -13.13 -9.31
C CYS A 93 -9.15 -14.59 -9.41
N GLU A 94 -10.07 -15.02 -8.56
CA GLU A 94 -10.64 -16.36 -8.60
C GLU A 94 -11.47 -16.58 -9.88
N LEU A 95 -12.31 -15.61 -10.26
CA LEU A 95 -13.17 -15.67 -11.43
C LEU A 95 -12.41 -15.52 -12.76
N PHE A 96 -11.30 -14.77 -12.77
CA PHE A 96 -10.52 -14.45 -13.97
C PHE A 96 -9.02 -14.74 -13.77
N PRO A 97 -8.61 -16.01 -13.65
CA PRO A 97 -7.23 -16.40 -13.34
C PRO A 97 -6.21 -15.87 -14.34
N ALA A 98 -6.50 -15.92 -15.64
CA ALA A 98 -5.58 -15.41 -16.68
C ALA A 98 -5.33 -13.90 -16.55
N LEU A 99 -6.36 -13.12 -16.25
CA LEU A 99 -6.21 -11.68 -16.00
C LEU A 99 -5.40 -11.41 -14.73
N ALA A 100 -5.61 -12.21 -13.68
CA ALA A 100 -4.85 -12.10 -12.45
C ALA A 100 -3.37 -12.47 -12.66
N HIS A 101 -3.09 -13.49 -13.44
CA HIS A 101 -1.73 -13.87 -13.83
C HIS A 101 -1.02 -12.72 -14.56
N GLN A 102 -1.63 -12.20 -15.62
CA GLN A 102 -1.08 -11.07 -16.38
C GLN A 102 -0.84 -9.86 -15.48
N ALA A 103 -1.86 -9.44 -14.71
CA ALA A 103 -1.80 -8.21 -13.94
C ALA A 103 -0.86 -8.28 -12.73
N ASN A 104 -0.71 -9.44 -12.09
CA ASN A 104 0.05 -9.57 -10.85
C ASN A 104 1.44 -10.18 -11.03
N ILE A 105 1.65 -10.96 -12.10
CA ILE A 105 2.92 -11.68 -12.32
C ILE A 105 3.68 -11.08 -13.49
N GLU A 106 3.12 -11.11 -14.71
CA GLU A 106 3.84 -10.66 -15.91
C GLU A 106 4.19 -9.17 -15.83
N ILE A 107 3.26 -8.33 -15.39
CA ILE A 107 3.51 -6.90 -15.19
C ILE A 107 4.55 -6.66 -14.09
N ALA A 108 4.54 -7.43 -13.00
CA ALA A 108 5.53 -7.29 -11.93
C ALA A 108 6.94 -7.69 -12.43
N GLU A 109 7.05 -8.75 -13.23
CA GLU A 109 8.28 -9.17 -13.88
C GLU A 109 8.82 -8.07 -14.81
N ASN A 110 7.99 -7.55 -15.71
CA ASN A 110 8.36 -6.49 -16.64
C ASN A 110 8.90 -5.24 -15.92
N VAL A 111 8.20 -4.81 -14.86
CA VAL A 111 8.63 -3.64 -14.07
C VAL A 111 9.92 -3.93 -13.31
N ALA A 112 10.10 -5.14 -12.77
CA ALA A 112 11.33 -5.51 -12.07
C ALA A 112 12.53 -5.58 -13.01
N MET A 113 12.36 -6.12 -14.22
CA MET A 113 13.39 -6.12 -15.28
C MET A 113 13.72 -4.71 -15.72
N ALA A 114 12.73 -3.85 -15.97
CA ALA A 114 12.97 -2.47 -16.37
C ALA A 114 13.72 -1.69 -15.28
N ALA A 115 13.35 -1.84 -14.01
CA ALA A 115 14.05 -1.21 -12.90
C ALA A 115 15.51 -1.66 -12.81
N ALA A 116 15.78 -2.97 -12.93
CA ALA A 116 17.15 -3.51 -12.92
C ALA A 116 17.99 -3.01 -14.08
N MET A 117 17.42 -2.91 -15.30
CA MET A 117 18.13 -2.42 -16.49
C MET A 117 18.47 -0.93 -16.42
N HIS A 118 17.78 -0.16 -15.60
CA HIS A 118 17.99 1.28 -15.43
C HIS A 118 18.65 1.65 -14.10
N ASP A 119 19.19 0.68 -13.36
CA ASP A 119 19.80 0.86 -12.03
C ASP A 119 18.87 1.60 -11.05
N ALA A 120 17.56 1.52 -11.25
CA ALA A 120 16.57 2.10 -10.36
C ALA A 120 16.28 1.16 -9.19
N ALA A 121 16.29 1.68 -7.97
CA ALA A 121 15.81 0.93 -6.82
C ALA A 121 14.34 0.50 -7.05
N LEU A 122 13.95 -0.68 -6.56
CA LEU A 122 12.58 -1.18 -6.71
C LEU A 122 11.98 -1.55 -5.36
N VAL A 123 10.81 -0.99 -5.07
CA VAL A 123 9.88 -1.47 -4.04
C VAL A 123 8.72 -2.17 -4.72
N HIS A 124 8.60 -3.49 -4.54
CA HIS A 124 7.44 -4.28 -4.99
C HIS A 124 6.46 -4.47 -3.85
N VAL A 125 5.26 -3.94 -3.98
CA VAL A 125 4.22 -4.08 -2.95
C VAL A 125 3.53 -5.43 -3.08
N SER A 126 3.65 -6.26 -2.04
CA SER A 126 2.99 -7.55 -1.88
C SER A 126 1.83 -7.46 -0.87
N THR A 127 1.45 -8.55 -0.25
CA THR A 127 0.24 -8.68 0.57
C THR A 127 0.47 -9.56 1.79
N ASP A 128 -0.40 -9.44 2.77
CA ASP A 128 -0.54 -10.33 3.93
C ASP A 128 -1.33 -11.62 3.63
N HIS A 129 -2.03 -11.70 2.50
CA HIS A 129 -2.85 -12.85 2.10
C HIS A 129 -2.07 -14.13 1.74
N LEU A 130 -0.75 -14.15 1.87
CA LEU A 130 0.10 -15.24 1.40
C LEU A 130 -0.03 -16.54 2.20
N PHE A 131 -0.61 -16.48 3.38
CA PHE A 131 -0.62 -17.58 4.36
C PHE A 131 -2.01 -18.18 4.52
N SER A 132 -2.06 -19.42 5.03
CA SER A 132 -3.32 -20.16 5.22
C SER A 132 -4.24 -19.59 6.31
N GLY A 133 -3.71 -18.72 7.18
CA GLY A 133 -4.45 -18.15 8.30
C GLY A 133 -4.53 -19.06 9.52
N ARG A 134 -3.75 -20.14 9.57
CA ARG A 134 -3.67 -21.05 10.72
C ARG A 134 -2.69 -20.57 11.79
N GLN A 135 -1.79 -19.67 11.42
CA GLN A 135 -0.75 -19.12 12.28
C GLN A 135 -0.85 -17.61 12.30
N SER A 136 -0.76 -17.01 13.47
CA SER A 136 -0.65 -15.57 13.66
C SER A 136 0.80 -15.11 13.56
N PHE A 137 0.99 -13.81 13.24
CA PHE A 137 2.30 -13.16 13.19
C PHE A 137 3.31 -13.88 12.30
N CYS A 138 2.91 -14.23 11.06
CA CYS A 138 3.82 -14.83 10.10
C CYS A 138 4.98 -13.89 9.80
N ASN A 139 6.23 -14.36 10.02
CA ASN A 139 7.45 -13.61 9.67
C ASN A 139 7.88 -13.86 8.22
N GLU A 140 8.96 -13.21 7.77
CA GLU A 140 9.43 -13.30 6.39
C GLU A 140 10.00 -14.68 6.03
N ALA A 141 10.38 -15.50 7.00
CA ALA A 141 10.87 -16.87 6.80
C ALA A 141 9.73 -17.89 6.63
N ALA A 142 8.49 -17.53 6.99
CA ALA A 142 7.33 -18.39 6.82
C ALA A 142 7.07 -18.64 5.32
N LEU A 143 6.88 -19.91 4.96
CA LEU A 143 6.58 -20.27 3.58
C LEU A 143 5.15 -19.87 3.21
N PRO A 144 4.94 -19.25 2.05
CA PRO A 144 3.59 -18.96 1.55
C PRO A 144 2.74 -20.21 1.39
N GLU A 145 1.53 -20.19 1.95
CA GLU A 145 0.49 -21.22 1.82
C GLU A 145 -0.81 -20.59 1.32
N PRO A 146 -0.86 -20.12 0.06
CA PRO A 146 -1.96 -19.32 -0.45
C PRO A 146 -3.25 -20.14 -0.60
N VAL A 147 -4.37 -19.63 -0.08
CA VAL A 147 -5.69 -20.29 -0.09
C VAL A 147 -6.59 -19.83 -1.25
N ASN A 148 -6.20 -18.81 -2.00
CA ASN A 148 -6.95 -18.27 -3.13
C ASN A 148 -6.02 -17.88 -4.29
N TYR A 149 -6.59 -17.63 -5.46
CA TYR A 149 -5.79 -17.34 -6.66
C TYR A 149 -5.03 -16.00 -6.57
N TYR A 150 -5.63 -14.97 -5.94
CA TYR A 150 -4.93 -13.71 -5.68
C TYR A 150 -3.62 -13.94 -4.92
N ALA A 151 -3.69 -14.63 -3.80
CA ALA A 151 -2.53 -14.92 -2.97
C ALA A 151 -1.48 -15.76 -3.72
N ARG A 152 -1.91 -16.74 -4.55
CA ARG A 152 -1.01 -17.53 -5.41
C ARG A 152 -0.26 -16.65 -6.41
N THR A 153 -0.96 -15.71 -7.07
CA THR A 153 -0.31 -14.79 -8.02
C THR A 153 0.67 -13.86 -7.32
N LYS A 154 0.35 -13.36 -6.11
CA LYS A 154 1.26 -12.49 -5.34
C LYS A 154 2.49 -13.24 -4.84
N ALA A 155 2.33 -14.48 -4.34
CA ALA A 155 3.45 -15.33 -3.94
C ALA A 155 4.41 -15.64 -5.10
N LEU A 156 3.86 -15.92 -6.28
CA LEU A 156 4.66 -16.16 -7.49
C LEU A 156 5.35 -14.87 -7.97
N ALA A 157 4.67 -13.73 -7.89
CA ALA A 157 5.25 -12.45 -8.25
C ALA A 157 6.46 -12.09 -7.35
N GLU A 158 6.39 -12.29 -6.02
CA GLU A 158 7.54 -12.11 -5.12
C GLU A 158 8.75 -12.92 -5.60
N LYS A 159 8.52 -14.20 -5.91
CA LYS A 159 9.58 -15.11 -6.36
C LYS A 159 10.21 -14.65 -7.69
N ILE A 160 9.40 -14.29 -8.68
CA ILE A 160 9.87 -13.85 -9.99
C ILE A 160 10.61 -12.50 -9.87
N VAL A 161 10.06 -11.54 -9.14
CA VAL A 161 10.71 -10.24 -8.91
C VAL A 161 12.10 -10.43 -8.29
N MET A 162 12.23 -11.28 -7.27
CA MET A 162 13.54 -11.58 -6.66
C MET A 162 14.51 -12.31 -7.60
N GLN A 163 14.02 -13.11 -8.56
CA GLN A 163 14.85 -13.77 -9.55
C GLN A 163 15.41 -12.79 -10.60
N VAL A 164 14.60 -11.85 -11.07
CA VAL A 164 15.00 -10.90 -12.13
C VAL A 164 15.64 -9.63 -11.58
N ASN A 165 15.34 -9.26 -10.34
CA ASN A 165 15.93 -8.12 -9.63
C ASN A 165 16.23 -8.47 -8.16
N PRO A 166 17.36 -9.14 -7.87
CA PRO A 166 17.72 -9.53 -6.50
C PRO A 166 17.91 -8.35 -5.52
N ALA A 167 18.10 -7.13 -6.06
CA ALA A 167 18.22 -5.91 -5.25
C ALA A 167 16.85 -5.31 -4.87
N ALA A 168 15.73 -5.87 -5.35
CA ALA A 168 14.40 -5.36 -5.04
C ALA A 168 14.06 -5.50 -3.53
N LEU A 169 13.35 -4.51 -3.01
CA LEU A 169 12.68 -4.58 -1.72
C LEU A 169 11.24 -5.05 -1.93
N ILE A 170 10.89 -6.22 -1.42
CA ILE A 170 9.53 -6.74 -1.44
C ILE A 170 8.86 -6.40 -0.12
N VAL A 171 7.72 -5.75 -0.17
CA VAL A 171 6.98 -5.28 1.00
C VAL A 171 5.66 -6.01 1.12
N ARG A 172 5.54 -6.92 2.11
CA ARG A 172 4.27 -7.54 2.51
C ARG A 172 3.54 -6.61 3.46
N THR A 173 2.29 -6.31 3.18
CA THR A 173 1.56 -5.28 3.94
C THR A 173 0.04 -5.47 3.89
N ASN A 174 -0.65 -4.82 4.84
CA ASN A 174 -2.08 -4.56 4.82
C ASN A 174 -2.31 -3.10 5.22
N PHE A 175 -2.44 -2.23 4.26
CA PHE A 175 -2.50 -0.80 4.47
C PHE A 175 -3.94 -0.27 4.42
N PHE A 176 -4.13 0.89 5.04
CA PHE A 176 -5.32 1.72 4.92
C PHE A 176 -4.95 3.19 4.72
N GLY A 177 -5.92 4.00 4.31
CA GLY A 177 -5.75 5.43 4.04
C GLY A 177 -6.96 5.96 3.30
N TRP A 178 -6.96 7.23 2.92
CA TRP A 178 -8.05 7.83 2.17
C TRP A 178 -8.10 7.33 0.73
N GLY A 179 -9.28 6.98 0.26
CA GLY A 179 -9.55 6.57 -1.12
C GLY A 179 -10.02 7.72 -2.00
N HIS A 180 -10.54 7.38 -3.18
CA HIS A 180 -11.09 8.31 -4.14
C HIS A 180 -12.49 7.88 -4.60
N ALA A 181 -13.20 8.74 -5.35
CA ALA A 181 -14.60 8.53 -5.71
C ALA A 181 -14.90 7.17 -6.37
N SER A 182 -13.96 6.64 -7.19
CA SER A 182 -14.12 5.35 -7.86
C SER A 182 -13.64 4.16 -7.04
N ARG A 183 -12.95 4.38 -5.91
CA ARG A 183 -12.40 3.31 -5.07
C ARG A 183 -12.25 3.76 -3.63
N GLN A 184 -13.20 3.39 -2.80
CA GLN A 184 -13.13 3.58 -1.36
C GLN A 184 -12.17 2.57 -0.72
N SER A 185 -11.46 3.02 0.31
CA SER A 185 -10.74 2.14 1.23
C SER A 185 -11.72 1.49 2.22
N PHE A 186 -11.21 0.54 3.01
CA PHE A 186 -11.97 0.00 4.13
C PHE A 186 -12.30 1.08 5.18
N THR A 187 -11.37 2.01 5.44
CA THR A 187 -11.59 3.13 6.37
C THR A 187 -12.61 4.14 5.84
N ASP A 188 -12.56 4.51 4.55
CA ASP A 188 -13.56 5.39 3.96
C ASP A 188 -14.96 4.77 4.07
N TRP A 189 -15.06 3.49 3.73
CA TRP A 189 -16.31 2.75 3.78
C TRP A 189 -16.88 2.74 5.21
N LEU A 190 -16.04 2.51 6.23
CA LEU A 190 -16.44 2.60 7.62
C LEU A 190 -16.92 4.01 7.99
N ILE A 191 -16.07 5.02 7.78
CA ILE A 191 -16.33 6.41 8.19
C ILE A 191 -17.61 6.94 7.54
N TYR A 192 -17.76 6.79 6.23
CA TYR A 192 -18.92 7.35 5.51
C TYR A 192 -20.23 6.65 5.89
N ASN A 193 -20.24 5.32 6.00
CA ASN A 193 -21.46 4.61 6.40
C ASN A 193 -21.83 4.86 7.86
N LEU A 194 -20.87 4.88 8.77
CA LEU A 194 -21.11 5.15 10.18
C LEU A 194 -21.59 6.60 10.41
N ARG A 195 -20.98 7.58 9.75
CA ARG A 195 -21.45 8.98 9.77
C ARG A 195 -22.85 9.14 9.18
N ALA A 196 -23.25 8.27 8.26
CA ALA A 196 -24.62 8.20 7.72
C ALA A 196 -25.59 7.43 8.64
N GLY A 197 -25.18 7.03 9.83
CA GLY A 197 -26.02 6.30 10.82
C GLY A 197 -26.32 4.85 10.43
N LYS A 198 -25.59 4.27 9.48
CA LYS A 198 -25.82 2.89 9.05
C LYS A 198 -25.18 1.89 10.00
N LYS A 199 -25.92 0.82 10.32
CA LYS A 199 -25.35 -0.32 11.03
C LYS A 199 -24.45 -1.13 10.10
N LEU A 200 -23.29 -1.51 10.58
CA LEU A 200 -22.29 -2.30 9.83
C LEU A 200 -22.02 -3.61 10.54
N ILE A 201 -22.05 -4.70 9.79
CA ILE A 201 -21.68 -6.04 10.22
C ILE A 201 -20.21 -6.26 9.90
N LEU A 202 -19.40 -6.63 10.90
CA LEU A 202 -17.96 -6.75 10.76
C LEU A 202 -17.43 -8.05 11.38
N PHE A 203 -16.45 -8.65 10.72
CA PHE A 203 -15.88 -9.91 11.18
C PHE A 203 -15.03 -9.73 12.44
N GLU A 204 -15.39 -10.44 13.50
CA GLU A 204 -14.66 -10.47 14.78
C GLU A 204 -13.54 -11.52 14.80
N ASN A 205 -13.52 -12.45 13.84
CA ASN A 205 -12.57 -13.56 13.74
C ASN A 205 -11.70 -13.52 12.46
N ILE A 206 -11.64 -12.37 11.77
CA ILE A 206 -10.71 -12.10 10.66
C ILE A 206 -9.68 -11.08 11.14
N TYR A 207 -8.44 -11.54 11.34
CA TYR A 207 -7.37 -10.77 11.95
C TYR A 207 -6.36 -10.25 10.92
N PHE A 208 -5.76 -9.09 11.21
CA PHE A 208 -4.73 -8.46 10.38
C PHE A 208 -3.87 -7.51 11.21
N THR A 209 -2.79 -7.01 10.63
CA THR A 209 -1.90 -6.00 11.22
C THR A 209 -1.90 -4.74 10.33
N PRO A 210 -2.89 -3.83 10.50
CA PRO A 210 -3.04 -2.66 9.64
C PRO A 210 -1.92 -1.64 9.81
N ILE A 211 -1.54 -0.96 8.71
CA ILE A 211 -0.62 0.18 8.72
C ILE A 211 -1.19 1.33 7.90
N LEU A 212 -0.97 2.57 8.33
CA LEU A 212 -1.33 3.75 7.54
C LEU A 212 -0.44 3.84 6.28
N ALA A 213 -1.03 4.14 5.14
CA ALA A 213 -0.33 4.21 3.85
C ALA A 213 0.87 5.17 3.86
N ASP A 214 0.79 6.30 4.55
CA ASP A 214 1.91 7.24 4.71
C ASP A 214 3.05 6.62 5.50
N THR A 215 2.74 5.95 6.61
CA THR A 215 3.76 5.26 7.43
C THR A 215 4.43 4.15 6.65
N LEU A 216 3.66 3.37 5.89
CA LEU A 216 4.18 2.37 4.96
C LEU A 216 5.15 2.98 3.95
N ALA A 217 4.73 4.08 3.29
CA ALA A 217 5.55 4.76 2.28
C ALA A 217 6.88 5.25 2.88
N LEU A 218 6.84 5.96 4.00
CA LEU A 218 8.03 6.49 4.67
C LEU A 218 8.97 5.37 5.15
N ALA A 219 8.42 4.31 5.74
CA ALA A 219 9.22 3.16 6.19
C ALA A 219 9.90 2.42 5.02
N ALA A 220 9.19 2.24 3.89
CA ALA A 220 9.77 1.63 2.70
C ALA A 220 10.91 2.48 2.10
N HIS A 221 10.75 3.81 2.04
CA HIS A 221 11.80 4.72 1.59
C HIS A 221 13.03 4.69 2.52
N GLU A 222 12.82 4.66 3.84
CA GLU A 222 13.92 4.55 4.81
C GLU A 222 14.69 3.24 4.65
N LEU A 223 14.00 2.11 4.37
CA LEU A 223 14.66 0.84 4.07
C LEU A 223 15.48 0.91 2.77
N VAL A 224 14.93 1.54 1.71
CA VAL A 224 15.67 1.76 0.45
C VAL A 224 16.92 2.62 0.70
N GLU A 225 16.82 3.69 1.47
CA GLU A 225 17.96 4.56 1.82
C GLU A 225 19.05 3.84 2.62
N LYS A 226 18.66 2.84 3.42
CA LYS A 226 19.60 1.94 4.13
C LYS A 226 20.20 0.87 3.22
N GLY A 227 19.84 0.81 1.94
CA GLY A 227 20.36 -0.15 0.95
C GLY A 227 19.96 -1.60 1.21
N VAL A 228 18.83 -1.85 1.89
CA VAL A 228 18.37 -3.21 2.13
C VAL A 228 17.51 -3.75 0.99
N SER A 229 17.56 -5.05 0.77
CA SER A 229 16.78 -5.78 -0.24
C SER A 229 16.13 -7.03 0.35
N GLY A 230 15.32 -7.72 -0.46
CA GLY A 230 14.60 -8.92 -0.04
C GLY A 230 13.25 -8.62 0.57
N VAL A 231 12.67 -9.60 1.26
CA VAL A 231 11.30 -9.53 1.79
C VAL A 231 11.28 -8.86 3.17
N PHE A 232 10.36 -7.92 3.36
CA PHE A 232 10.07 -7.26 4.62
C PHE A 232 8.56 -7.17 4.87
N ASN A 233 8.13 -7.47 6.08
CA ASN A 233 6.77 -7.21 6.54
C ASN A 233 6.70 -5.75 7.04
N LEU A 234 6.06 -4.87 6.27
CA LEU A 234 5.79 -3.48 6.68
C LEU A 234 4.32 -3.36 7.07
N VAL A 235 4.04 -3.60 8.33
CA VAL A 235 2.72 -3.58 8.95
C VAL A 235 2.79 -2.89 10.31
N GLY A 236 1.65 -2.45 10.85
CA GLY A 236 1.57 -1.87 12.19
C GLY A 236 1.91 -2.88 13.30
N ASP A 237 2.08 -2.39 14.52
CA ASP A 237 2.54 -3.18 15.66
C ASP A 237 1.39 -3.95 16.34
N GLN A 238 0.13 -3.76 15.91
CA GLN A 238 -1.05 -4.35 16.54
C GLN A 238 -1.78 -5.32 15.60
N ARG A 239 -2.07 -6.52 16.11
CA ARG A 239 -2.98 -7.48 15.49
C ARG A 239 -4.39 -7.22 16.01
N LEU A 240 -5.34 -7.01 15.12
CA LEU A 240 -6.72 -6.71 15.43
C LEU A 240 -7.65 -7.48 14.48
N SER A 241 -8.85 -7.80 14.92
CA SER A 241 -9.92 -8.21 14.02
C SER A 241 -10.47 -7.00 13.26
N LYS A 242 -11.24 -7.25 12.19
CA LYS A 242 -11.91 -6.17 11.46
C LYS A 242 -12.90 -5.41 12.33
N TYR A 243 -13.55 -6.10 13.27
CA TYR A 243 -14.47 -5.52 14.24
C TYR A 243 -13.72 -4.64 15.26
N GLU A 244 -12.64 -5.16 15.86
CA GLU A 244 -11.83 -4.38 16.83
C GLU A 244 -11.23 -3.12 16.19
N PHE A 245 -10.74 -3.22 14.95
CA PHE A 245 -10.27 -2.04 14.20
C PHE A 245 -11.38 -0.98 14.03
N ALA A 246 -12.60 -1.42 13.71
CA ALA A 246 -13.73 -0.50 13.54
C ALA A 246 -14.19 0.13 14.86
N LEU A 247 -14.09 -0.57 15.99
CA LEU A 247 -14.34 0.01 17.32
C LEU A 247 -13.37 1.16 17.60
N LEU A 248 -12.05 0.94 17.42
CA LEU A 248 -11.05 1.98 17.60
C LEU A 248 -11.27 3.18 16.66
N LEU A 249 -11.69 2.91 15.41
CA LEU A 249 -12.00 3.96 14.45
C LEU A 249 -13.24 4.75 14.87
N ALA A 250 -14.31 4.09 15.31
CA ALA A 250 -15.53 4.74 15.75
C ALA A 250 -15.29 5.62 16.98
N ASP A 251 -14.55 5.12 17.97
CA ASP A 251 -14.14 5.90 19.16
C ASP A 251 -13.35 7.15 18.74
N HIS A 252 -12.32 6.99 17.90
CA HIS A 252 -11.48 8.10 17.45
C HIS A 252 -12.24 9.18 16.67
N PHE A 253 -13.21 8.80 15.84
CA PHE A 253 -14.02 9.73 15.04
C PHE A 253 -15.32 10.17 15.75
N PHE A 254 -15.48 9.86 17.03
CA PHE A 254 -16.64 10.20 17.85
C PHE A 254 -17.98 9.69 17.28
N ILE A 255 -17.97 8.48 16.74
CA ILE A 255 -19.14 7.81 16.16
C ILE A 255 -19.61 6.72 17.13
N SER A 256 -20.92 6.54 17.25
CA SER A 256 -21.49 5.55 18.18
C SER A 256 -21.12 4.12 17.80
N GLU A 257 -20.49 3.38 18.71
CA GLU A 257 -20.17 1.95 18.57
C GLU A 257 -21.43 1.07 18.42
N SER A 258 -22.61 1.54 18.85
CA SER A 258 -23.88 0.81 18.69
C SER A 258 -24.27 0.56 17.23
N LEU A 259 -23.59 1.20 16.29
CA LEU A 259 -23.72 0.97 14.84
C LEU A 259 -22.87 -0.21 14.35
N LEU A 260 -21.96 -0.74 15.17
CA LEU A 260 -21.06 -1.83 14.82
C LEU A 260 -21.60 -3.15 15.39
N LEU A 261 -21.80 -4.13 14.52
CA LEU A 261 -22.32 -5.44 14.89
C LEU A 261 -21.26 -6.51 14.60
N PRO A 262 -20.81 -7.26 15.62
CA PRO A 262 -19.85 -8.35 15.40
C PRO A 262 -20.51 -9.51 14.66
N HIS A 263 -19.73 -10.19 13.82
CA HIS A 263 -20.14 -11.38 13.11
C HIS A 263 -18.94 -12.33 12.94
N SER A 264 -19.17 -13.61 13.18
CA SER A 264 -18.15 -14.62 12.97
C SER A 264 -18.21 -15.15 11.55
N PHE A 265 -17.14 -14.95 10.79
CA PHE A 265 -16.99 -15.48 9.43
C PHE A 265 -16.85 -17.01 9.47
N ASP A 266 -17.68 -17.72 8.74
CA ASP A 266 -17.67 -19.20 8.66
C ASP A 266 -17.05 -19.76 7.35
N GLY A 267 -16.63 -18.87 6.44
CA GLY A 267 -16.02 -19.24 5.16
C GLY A 267 -16.97 -19.38 4.00
N SER A 268 -18.30 -19.43 4.21
CA SER A 268 -19.30 -19.67 3.16
C SER A 268 -19.76 -18.42 2.42
N GLU A 269 -19.47 -17.23 2.94
CA GLU A 269 -20.08 -15.97 2.52
C GLU A 269 -19.39 -15.31 1.30
N LEU A 270 -18.18 -15.76 0.93
CA LEU A 270 -17.36 -15.15 -0.10
C LEU A 270 -17.02 -16.14 -1.23
N ALA A 271 -16.91 -15.62 -2.46
CA ALA A 271 -16.61 -16.45 -3.64
C ALA A 271 -15.22 -17.10 -3.58
N ALA A 272 -14.25 -16.42 -3.01
CA ALA A 272 -12.91 -16.96 -2.81
C ALA A 272 -12.62 -17.14 -1.32
N ALA A 273 -11.89 -18.19 -0.94
CA ALA A 273 -11.47 -18.43 0.44
C ALA A 273 -10.65 -17.26 0.99
N ARG A 274 -10.83 -16.96 2.26
CA ARG A 274 -10.08 -15.94 3.01
C ARG A 274 -9.37 -16.56 4.20
N PRO A 275 -8.10 -16.21 4.45
CA PRO A 275 -7.44 -16.58 5.71
C PRO A 275 -8.16 -15.94 6.91
N HIS A 276 -8.29 -16.67 8.01
CA HIS A 276 -8.81 -16.10 9.26
C HIS A 276 -7.78 -15.18 9.93
N ASP A 277 -6.52 -15.47 9.79
CA ASP A 277 -5.44 -14.67 10.36
C ASP A 277 -4.40 -14.31 9.28
N MET A 278 -4.31 -13.02 9.00
CA MET A 278 -3.36 -12.44 8.04
C MET A 278 -2.31 -11.59 8.76
N SER A 279 -2.20 -11.72 10.09
CA SER A 279 -1.23 -10.93 10.84
C SER A 279 0.20 -11.31 10.49
N LEU A 280 1.04 -10.28 10.34
CA LEU A 280 2.44 -10.39 10.01
C LEU A 280 3.31 -9.91 11.19
N ASP A 281 4.45 -10.54 11.40
CA ASP A 281 5.48 -10.07 12.31
C ASP A 281 6.39 -9.07 11.60
N ASN A 282 6.51 -7.86 12.17
CA ASN A 282 7.31 -6.76 11.63
C ASN A 282 8.68 -6.58 12.33
N SER A 283 9.09 -7.54 13.17
CA SER A 283 10.31 -7.45 13.99
C SER A 283 11.57 -7.19 13.16
N LYS A 284 11.70 -7.81 11.99
CA LYS A 284 12.80 -7.57 11.05
C LYS A 284 12.86 -6.10 10.60
N ALA A 285 11.72 -5.53 10.22
CA ALA A 285 11.64 -4.13 9.81
C ALA A 285 11.98 -3.20 10.96
N ARG A 286 11.40 -3.42 12.15
CA ARG A 286 11.69 -2.63 13.36
C ARG A 286 13.18 -2.66 13.74
N GLN A 287 13.81 -3.81 13.64
CA GLN A 287 15.25 -3.96 13.92
C GLN A 287 16.09 -3.11 12.96
N VAL A 288 15.81 -3.13 11.65
CA VAL A 288 16.56 -2.37 10.65
C VAL A 288 16.28 -0.87 10.77
N LEU A 289 15.03 -0.50 11.02
CA LEU A 289 14.62 0.91 11.17
C LEU A 289 15.03 1.51 12.52
N GLY A 290 15.27 0.67 13.54
CA GLY A 290 15.60 1.12 14.90
C GLY A 290 14.42 1.76 15.63
N ARG A 291 13.18 1.50 15.20
CA ARG A 291 11.94 2.05 15.77
C ARG A 291 10.73 1.16 15.51
N ASP A 292 9.68 1.37 16.29
CA ASP A 292 8.36 0.79 16.05
C ASP A 292 7.73 1.39 14.78
N LEU A 293 6.80 0.62 14.15
CA LEU A 293 6.07 1.08 12.98
C LEU A 293 4.77 1.82 13.35
N GLY A 294 4.33 1.66 14.56
CA GLY A 294 3.23 2.42 15.14
C GLY A 294 1.97 1.60 15.41
N SER A 295 1.10 2.18 16.23
CA SER A 295 -0.17 1.61 16.67
C SER A 295 -1.36 2.18 15.91
N VAL A 296 -2.50 1.47 15.91
CA VAL A 296 -3.72 1.93 15.25
C VAL A 296 -4.21 3.28 15.78
N PRO A 297 -4.21 3.58 17.09
CA PRO A 297 -4.55 4.93 17.57
C PRO A 297 -3.68 6.04 16.97
N GLN A 298 -2.36 5.81 16.83
CA GLN A 298 -1.46 6.77 16.18
C GLN A 298 -1.79 6.97 14.70
N PHE A 299 -2.11 5.88 14.00
CA PHE A 299 -2.51 5.94 12.59
C PHE A 299 -3.86 6.64 12.39
N LEU A 300 -4.82 6.43 13.28
CA LEU A 300 -6.12 7.09 13.22
C LEU A 300 -6.00 8.60 13.51
N ALA A 301 -5.12 8.99 14.43
CA ALA A 301 -4.81 10.39 14.67
C ALA A 301 -4.24 11.06 13.42
N ALA A 302 -3.26 10.43 12.75
CA ALA A 302 -2.71 10.92 11.50
C ALA A 302 -3.74 10.94 10.37
N LEU A 303 -4.62 9.93 10.28
CA LEU A 303 -5.71 9.88 9.29
C LEU A 303 -6.71 11.04 9.49
N SER A 304 -7.06 11.35 10.73
CA SER A 304 -7.92 12.48 11.08
C SER A 304 -7.26 13.84 10.76
N GLU A 305 -5.96 13.97 10.98
CA GLU A 305 -5.19 15.15 10.57
C GLU A 305 -5.17 15.32 9.05
N GLN A 306 -5.03 14.22 8.30
CA GLN A 306 -5.16 14.24 6.84
C GLN A 306 -6.54 14.70 6.38
N GLU A 307 -7.61 14.33 7.07
CA GLU A 307 -8.97 14.81 6.78
C GLU A 307 -9.06 16.32 7.04
N SER A 308 -8.65 16.78 8.21
CA SER A 308 -8.74 18.18 8.62
C SER A 308 -7.86 19.12 7.77
N SER A 309 -6.73 18.63 7.28
CA SER A 309 -5.84 19.35 6.36
C SER A 309 -6.31 19.37 4.91
N GLY A 310 -7.44 18.70 4.58
CA GLY A 310 -8.03 18.66 3.25
C GLY A 310 -7.50 17.58 2.31
N ARG A 311 -6.57 16.72 2.75
CA ARG A 311 -6.03 15.63 1.91
C ARG A 311 -7.11 14.64 1.47
N SER A 312 -8.04 14.27 2.36
CA SER A 312 -9.15 13.37 2.01
C SER A 312 -10.01 13.94 0.88
N ALA A 313 -10.29 15.26 0.91
CA ALA A 313 -11.05 15.96 -0.12
C ALA A 313 -10.28 16.08 -1.44
N GLU A 314 -8.95 16.27 -1.40
CA GLU A 314 -8.08 16.24 -2.57
C GLU A 314 -8.10 14.86 -3.23
N LEU A 315 -7.89 13.79 -2.44
CA LEU A 315 -7.89 12.42 -2.95
C LEU A 315 -9.25 12.00 -3.50
N LEU A 316 -10.35 12.39 -2.85
CA LEU A 316 -11.70 12.08 -3.32
C LEU A 316 -11.93 12.56 -4.76
N LYS A 317 -11.33 13.69 -5.16
CA LYS A 317 -11.48 14.33 -6.47
C LYS A 317 -10.37 13.95 -7.46
N SER A 318 -9.32 13.29 -7.01
CA SER A 318 -8.07 13.11 -7.77
C SER A 318 -8.20 12.17 -8.97
N VAL A 319 -9.17 11.25 -8.99
CA VAL A 319 -9.34 10.27 -10.08
C VAL A 319 -10.66 10.54 -10.80
N LYS A 320 -10.56 10.81 -12.10
CA LYS A 320 -11.74 10.99 -12.97
C LYS A 320 -12.01 9.69 -13.70
N PRO A 321 -13.26 9.16 -13.70
CA PRO A 321 -13.63 8.07 -14.59
C PRO A 321 -13.48 8.54 -16.05
N LYS A 322 -13.03 7.64 -16.91
CA LYS A 322 -13.07 7.87 -18.36
C LYS A 322 -14.48 7.72 -18.88
#